data_c43002740b5bfab272479952a894a9db
#
_entry.id   c43002740b5bfab272479952a894a9db
#
_cell.length_a   1.000
_cell.length_b   1.000
_cell.length_c   1.000
_cell.angle_alpha   90.00
_cell.angle_beta   90.00
_cell.angle_gamma   90.00
#
_symmetry.space_group_name_H-M   'P 1'
#
loop_
_entity.id
_entity.type
_entity.pdbx_description
1 polymer ?
#
loop_
_entity_poly.entity_id
_entity_poly.type
_entity_poly.pdbx_seq_one_letter_code
_entity_poly.pdbx_strand_id
1 'polypeptide(L)' 'MSLTTFLHTLRAYRRQIPKQSLQTLRGQALSGDIEGARRGLAHILQRSA' A
#
# COMPACT_ATOMS: atom_id res chain seq x y z
N MET A 1 -6.45 8.15 7.31
CA MET A 1 -5.69 8.41 6.06
C MET A 1 -6.64 8.44 4.88
N SER A 2 -6.52 9.43 4.02
CA SER A 2 -7.38 9.52 2.83
C SER A 2 -6.85 8.62 1.72
N LEU A 3 -7.71 8.30 0.75
CA LEU A 3 -7.32 7.50 -0.40
C LEU A 3 -6.15 8.15 -1.16
N THR A 4 -6.25 9.45 -1.42
CA THR A 4 -5.21 10.16 -2.15
C THR A 4 -3.88 10.09 -1.40
N THR A 5 -3.90 10.31 -0.10
CA THR A 5 -2.70 10.24 0.73
C THR A 5 -2.10 8.84 0.68
N PHE A 6 -2.96 7.81 0.78
CA PHE A 6 -2.48 6.43 0.74
C PHE A 6 -1.83 6.10 -0.60
N LEU A 7 -2.45 6.52 -1.71
CA LEU A 7 -1.90 6.26 -3.02
C LEU A 7 -0.54 6.94 -3.23
N HIS A 8 -0.38 8.15 -2.70
CA HIS A 8 0.91 8.84 -2.74
C HIS A 8 1.95 8.08 -1.93
N THR A 9 1.55 7.55 -0.78
CA THR A 9 2.44 6.76 0.06
C THR A 9 2.89 5.48 -0.66
N LEU A 10 1.95 4.78 -1.31
CA LEU A 10 2.29 3.59 -2.10
C LEU A 10 3.32 3.91 -3.17
N ARG A 11 3.12 5.03 -3.86
CA ARG A 11 4.02 5.43 -4.93
C ARG A 11 5.41 5.72 -4.39
N ALA A 12 5.50 6.30 -3.20
CA ALA A 12 6.79 6.58 -2.57
C ALA A 12 7.58 5.32 -2.28
N TYR A 13 6.90 4.21 -2.01
CA TYR A 13 7.54 2.94 -1.70
C TYR A 13 7.59 1.98 -2.87
N ARG A 14 7.29 2.43 -4.08
CA ARG A 14 7.17 1.55 -5.25
C ARG A 14 8.41 0.72 -5.55
N ARG A 15 9.59 1.22 -5.17
CA ARG A 15 10.85 0.49 -5.41
C ARG A 15 11.15 -0.54 -4.34
N GLN A 16 10.52 -0.40 -3.17
CA GLN A 16 10.77 -1.28 -2.02
C GLN A 16 9.74 -2.39 -1.91
N ILE A 17 8.68 -2.31 -2.70
CA ILE A 17 7.56 -3.24 -2.64
C ILE A 17 7.41 -3.91 -4.00
N PRO A 18 7.21 -5.25 -4.04
CA PRO A 18 6.99 -5.94 -5.30
C PRO A 18 5.80 -5.32 -6.06
N LYS A 19 5.94 -5.23 -7.38
CA LYS A 19 4.90 -4.63 -8.21
C LYS A 19 3.54 -5.27 -7.98
N GLN A 20 3.52 -6.59 -7.83
CA GLN A 20 2.29 -7.32 -7.59
C GLN A 20 1.62 -6.89 -6.29
N SER A 21 2.42 -6.71 -5.24
CA SER A 21 1.89 -6.25 -3.95
C SER A 21 1.37 -4.81 -4.05
N LEU A 22 2.05 -3.95 -4.81
CA LEU A 22 1.57 -2.59 -5.03
C LEU A 22 0.19 -2.59 -5.67
N GLN A 23 -0.01 -3.42 -6.70
CA GLN A 23 -1.29 -3.51 -7.38
C GLN A 23 -2.38 -4.02 -6.45
N THR A 24 -2.07 -5.01 -5.64
CA THR A 24 -3.02 -5.56 -4.68
C THR A 24 -3.44 -4.52 -3.66
N LEU A 25 -2.49 -3.81 -3.07
CA LEU A 25 -2.79 -2.79 -2.07
C LEU A 25 -3.56 -1.63 -2.67
N ARG A 26 -3.19 -1.23 -3.88
CA ARG A 26 -3.91 -0.16 -4.58
C ARG A 26 -5.37 -0.55 -4.82
N GLY A 27 -5.59 -1.76 -5.33
CA GLY A 27 -6.94 -2.25 -5.57
C GLY A 27 -7.75 -2.32 -4.29
N GLN A 28 -7.13 -2.77 -3.21
CA GLN A 28 -7.79 -2.85 -1.91
C GLN A 28 -8.22 -1.46 -1.43
N ALA A 29 -7.34 -0.48 -1.54
CA ALA A 29 -7.65 0.89 -1.13
C ALA A 29 -8.76 1.48 -1.99
N LEU A 30 -8.71 1.24 -3.30
CA LEU A 30 -9.71 1.76 -4.23
C LEU A 30 -11.09 1.15 -3.99
N SER A 31 -11.14 -0.06 -3.45
CA SER A 31 -12.42 -0.71 -3.11
C SER A 31 -13.01 -0.21 -1.80
N GLY A 32 -12.31 0.68 -1.10
CA GLY A 32 -12.80 1.28 0.13
C GLY A 32 -12.11 0.81 1.39
N ASP A 33 -11.23 -0.18 1.30
CA ASP A 33 -10.55 -0.74 2.48
C ASP A 33 -9.16 -0.11 2.64
N ILE A 34 -9.13 1.18 2.90
CA ILE A 34 -7.88 1.93 3.05
C ILE A 34 -7.11 1.45 4.28
N GLU A 35 -7.81 1.19 5.39
CA GLU A 35 -7.16 0.72 6.61
C GLU A 35 -6.51 -0.65 6.43
N GLY A 36 -7.20 -1.57 5.76
CA GLY A 36 -6.63 -2.88 5.47
C GLY A 36 -5.41 -2.78 4.56
N ALA A 37 -5.50 -1.92 3.54
CA ALA A 37 -4.38 -1.71 2.63
C ALA A 37 -3.19 -1.08 3.36
N ARG A 38 -3.44 -0.13 4.26
CA ARG A 38 -2.40 0.50 5.06
C ARG A 38 -1.67 -0.52 5.94
N ARG A 39 -2.44 -1.39 6.57
CA ARG A 39 -1.86 -2.45 7.40
C ARG A 39 -1.02 -3.41 6.57
N GLY A 40 -1.51 -3.75 5.39
CA GLY A 40 -0.76 -4.61 4.48
C GLY A 40 0.56 -3.99 4.06
N LEU A 41 0.54 -2.69 3.75
CA LEU A 41 1.76 -1.96 3.40
C LEU A 41 2.75 -1.97 4.56
N ALA A 42 2.29 -1.66 5.76
CA ALA A 42 3.15 -1.65 6.94
C ALA A 42 3.78 -3.02 7.18
N HIS A 43 2.99 -4.08 7.00
CA HIS A 43 3.46 -5.44 7.18
C HIS A 43 4.57 -5.79 6.19
N ILE A 44 4.38 -5.42 4.93
CA ILE A 44 5.38 -5.69 3.89
C ILE A 44 6.68 -4.93 4.19
N LEU A 45 6.57 -3.66 4.60
CA LEU A 45 7.75 -2.86 4.92
C LEU A 45 8.51 -3.42 6.11
N GLN A 46 7.81 -3.94 7.11
CA GLN A 46 8.45 -4.58 8.24
C GLN A 46 9.25 -5.80 7.82
N ARG A 47 8.70 -6.59 6.91
CA ARG A 47 9.36 -7.80 6.44
C ARG A 47 10.58 -7.49 5.59
N SER A 48 10.58 -6.35 4.91
CA SER A 48 11.68 -5.94 4.04
C SER A 48 12.85 -5.33 4.83
N ALA A 49 12.60 -4.93 6.03
CA ALA A 49 13.65 -4.38 6.90
C ALA A 49 14.44 -5.50 7.60
#